data_e5ad3c657b8dc951afb75366eb277660
#
_entry.id   e5ad3c657b8dc951afb75366eb277660
#
_cell.length_a   1.000
_cell.length_b   1.000
_cell.length_c   1.000
_cell.angle_alpha   90.00
_cell.angle_beta   90.00
_cell.angle_gamma   90.00
#
_symmetry.space_group_name_H-M   'P 1'
#
loop_
_entity.id
_entity.type
_entity.pdbx_description
1 polymer ?
#
loop_
_entity_poly.entity_id
_entity_poly.type
_entity_poly.pdbx_seq_one_letter_code
_entity_poly.pdbx_strand_id
1 'polypeptide(L)'
;MFRSSLLYQYPLLRLFFRQVGFWFVAYGVLLVVLYFTAQMVKTPLDINWNIKFPKLFLFFMAFGFLTATVLSLVEGLLKILPFKSSSLIVNSLVRTIFYFVALWLILNVIKNVLNDYSYLFISGYPATPSNTRNFDIIILTYTLFMIFIVSFINEMISKNSPGFTMPMILGKYRFPKEEKRIFIFLDLKDSTHLAEELGHLKYSSFIQESIMEVNQAAKIFKAHIYQYVGDEIVLTWKLEHFNTLKAIKFLFAVHKRFEKRKD
;
A
#
# COMPACT_ATOMS: atom_id res chain seq x y z
N MET A 1 0.04 15.64 -18.74
CA MET A 1 0.56 16.42 -17.61
C MET A 1 -0.47 16.71 -16.51
N PHE A 2 -1.76 16.68 -16.79
CA PHE A 2 -2.85 16.96 -15.82
C PHE A 2 -3.23 15.79 -14.87
N ARG A 3 -2.88 14.54 -15.20
CA ARG A 3 -3.24 13.35 -14.39
C ARG A 3 -2.50 13.18 -13.06
N SER A 4 -1.36 13.83 -12.88
CA SER A 4 -0.55 13.65 -11.65
C SER A 4 -0.98 14.54 -10.48
N SER A 5 -1.73 15.62 -10.71
CA SER A 5 -2.16 16.54 -9.66
C SER A 5 -3.39 16.04 -8.86
N LEU A 6 -4.35 15.42 -9.52
CA LEU A 6 -5.56 14.88 -8.89
C LEU A 6 -5.28 13.74 -7.91
N LEU A 7 -4.39 12.80 -8.29
CA LEU A 7 -4.00 11.69 -7.42
C LEU A 7 -3.26 12.12 -6.14
N TYR A 8 -2.68 13.33 -6.15
CA TYR A 8 -2.01 13.89 -4.96
C TYR A 8 -2.98 14.53 -3.98
N GLN A 9 -4.08 15.09 -4.47
CA GLN A 9 -5.11 15.72 -3.62
C GLN A 9 -5.95 14.68 -2.87
N TYR A 10 -6.07 13.45 -3.41
CA TYR A 10 -6.91 12.40 -2.83
C TYR A 10 -6.08 11.17 -2.43
N PRO A 11 -5.59 11.08 -1.17
CA PRO A 11 -4.74 9.98 -0.71
C PRO A 11 -5.43 8.61 -0.79
N LEU A 12 -6.74 8.53 -0.64
CA LEU A 12 -7.52 7.31 -0.79
C LEU A 12 -7.56 6.83 -2.24
N LEU A 13 -7.68 7.73 -3.20
CA LEU A 13 -7.68 7.39 -4.63
C LEU A 13 -6.32 6.81 -5.07
N ARG A 14 -5.24 7.38 -4.59
CA ARG A 14 -3.88 6.87 -4.82
C ARG A 14 -3.67 5.48 -4.24
N LEU A 15 -4.19 5.25 -3.04
CA LEU A 15 -4.16 3.94 -2.38
C LEU A 15 -4.97 2.93 -3.19
N PHE A 16 -6.17 3.29 -3.64
CA PHE A 16 -7.03 2.45 -4.47
C PHE A 16 -6.33 2.00 -5.76
N PHE A 17 -5.79 2.91 -6.56
CA PHE A 17 -5.10 2.54 -7.80
C PHE A 17 -3.88 1.65 -7.56
N ARG A 18 -3.16 1.85 -6.46
CA ARG A 18 -2.06 0.98 -6.06
C ARG A 18 -2.56 -0.43 -5.71
N GLN A 19 -3.66 -0.53 -4.96
CA GLN A 19 -4.30 -1.80 -4.64
C GLN A 19 -4.77 -2.53 -5.89
N VAL A 20 -5.42 -1.84 -6.82
CA VAL A 20 -5.85 -2.43 -8.10
C VAL A 20 -4.66 -3.05 -8.85
N GLY A 21 -3.54 -2.32 -8.94
CA GLY A 21 -2.34 -2.85 -9.58
C GLY A 21 -1.79 -4.11 -8.90
N PHE A 22 -1.70 -4.12 -7.57
CA PHE A 22 -1.23 -5.28 -6.83
C PHE A 22 -2.14 -6.51 -7.00
N TRP A 23 -3.46 -6.31 -6.90
CA TRP A 23 -4.40 -7.42 -6.97
C TRP A 23 -4.56 -7.97 -8.38
N PHE A 24 -4.43 -7.14 -9.41
CA PHE A 24 -4.39 -7.62 -10.79
C PHE A 24 -3.18 -8.51 -11.05
N VAL A 25 -2.01 -8.12 -10.56
CA VAL A 25 -0.81 -8.96 -10.65
C VAL A 25 -0.98 -10.25 -9.83
N ALA A 26 -1.47 -10.15 -8.59
CA ALA A 26 -1.65 -11.30 -7.71
C ALA A 26 -2.60 -12.34 -8.33
N TYR A 27 -3.79 -11.93 -8.74
CA TYR A 27 -4.74 -12.88 -9.35
C TYR A 27 -4.33 -13.29 -10.77
N GLY A 28 -3.57 -12.47 -11.48
CA GLY A 28 -2.93 -12.88 -12.74
C GLY A 28 -1.96 -14.05 -12.54
N VAL A 29 -1.13 -14.00 -11.49
CA VAL A 29 -0.23 -15.12 -11.13
C VAL A 29 -1.03 -16.36 -10.73
N LEU A 30 -2.06 -16.21 -9.90
CA LEU A 30 -2.92 -17.34 -9.50
C LEU A 30 -3.59 -17.98 -10.71
N LEU A 31 -4.09 -17.19 -11.65
CA LEU A 31 -4.71 -17.67 -12.88
C LEU A 31 -3.73 -18.50 -13.71
N VAL A 32 -2.50 -18.02 -13.86
CA VAL A 32 -1.45 -18.76 -14.60
C VAL A 32 -1.15 -20.10 -13.91
N VAL A 33 -0.99 -20.10 -12.59
CA VAL A 33 -0.74 -21.33 -11.81
C VAL A 33 -1.90 -22.31 -11.96
N LEU A 34 -3.16 -21.86 -11.78
CA LEU A 34 -4.33 -22.71 -11.90
C LEU A 34 -4.51 -23.27 -13.33
N TYR A 35 -4.22 -22.45 -14.34
CA TYR A 35 -4.31 -22.88 -15.73
C TYR A 35 -3.33 -24.00 -16.04
N PHE A 36 -2.05 -23.82 -15.68
CA PHE A 36 -1.02 -24.86 -15.94
C PHE A 36 -1.22 -26.11 -15.09
N THR A 37 -1.59 -25.99 -13.81
CA THR A 37 -1.93 -27.15 -12.98
C THR A 37 -3.09 -27.95 -13.54
N ALA A 38 -4.13 -27.28 -14.03
CA ALA A 38 -5.25 -27.95 -14.66
C ALA A 38 -4.85 -28.69 -15.96
N GLN A 39 -3.95 -28.11 -16.78
CA GLN A 39 -3.41 -28.78 -17.96
C GLN A 39 -2.56 -30.01 -17.59
N MET A 40 -1.73 -29.91 -16.53
CA MET A 40 -0.94 -31.04 -16.05
C MET A 40 -1.80 -32.22 -15.59
N VAL A 41 -2.94 -31.97 -14.96
CA VAL A 41 -3.85 -33.03 -14.49
C VAL A 41 -4.70 -33.60 -15.63
N LYS A 42 -5.06 -32.78 -16.62
CA LYS A 42 -5.86 -33.18 -17.77
C LYS A 42 -5.16 -34.26 -18.62
N THR A 43 -3.89 -34.06 -18.93
CA THR A 43 -3.14 -34.92 -19.85
C THR A 43 -2.97 -36.37 -19.39
N PRO A 44 -2.55 -36.67 -18.13
CA PRO A 44 -2.35 -38.04 -17.68
C PRO A 44 -3.66 -38.79 -17.35
N LEU A 45 -4.77 -38.07 -17.10
CA LEU A 45 -6.04 -38.67 -16.65
C LEU A 45 -7.08 -38.76 -17.77
N ASP A 46 -6.75 -38.31 -18.97
CA ASP A 46 -7.64 -38.23 -20.14
C ASP A 46 -9.03 -37.63 -19.84
N ILE A 47 -9.04 -36.63 -18.96
CA ILE A 47 -10.27 -35.99 -18.50
C ILE A 47 -10.75 -34.99 -19.55
N ASN A 48 -11.97 -35.16 -20.00
CA ASN A 48 -12.58 -34.32 -21.07
C ASN A 48 -13.22 -33.04 -20.49
N TRP A 49 -12.46 -32.22 -19.80
CA TRP A 49 -12.88 -30.90 -19.36
C TRP A 49 -12.27 -29.79 -20.21
N ASN A 50 -13.02 -28.72 -20.41
CA ASN A 50 -12.54 -27.57 -21.16
C ASN A 50 -12.57 -26.30 -20.30
N ILE A 51 -11.40 -25.71 -20.13
CA ILE A 51 -11.25 -24.45 -19.37
C ILE A 51 -11.58 -23.28 -20.28
N LYS A 52 -12.61 -22.54 -19.94
CA LYS A 52 -12.99 -21.30 -20.64
C LYS A 52 -12.09 -20.15 -20.17
N PHE A 53 -10.84 -20.13 -20.65
CA PHE A 53 -9.82 -19.17 -20.23
C PHE A 53 -10.31 -17.71 -20.23
N PRO A 54 -11.02 -17.19 -21.24
CA PRO A 54 -11.49 -15.80 -21.21
C PRO A 54 -12.45 -15.51 -20.06
N LYS A 55 -13.33 -16.46 -19.71
CA LYS A 55 -14.25 -16.31 -18.57
C LYS A 55 -13.51 -16.35 -17.24
N LEU A 56 -12.56 -17.27 -17.10
CA LEU A 56 -11.71 -17.38 -15.92
C LEU A 56 -10.87 -16.11 -15.73
N PHE A 57 -10.28 -15.59 -16.78
CA PHE A 57 -9.56 -14.32 -16.77
C PHE A 57 -10.43 -13.16 -16.32
N LEU A 58 -11.62 -13.00 -16.91
CA LEU A 58 -12.56 -11.94 -16.56
C LEU A 58 -12.98 -12.03 -15.10
N PHE A 59 -13.22 -13.24 -14.58
CA PHE A 59 -13.57 -13.44 -13.19
C PHE A 59 -12.44 -13.00 -12.24
N PHE A 60 -11.21 -13.44 -12.47
CA PHE A 60 -10.10 -13.07 -11.61
C PHE A 60 -9.80 -11.57 -11.68
N MET A 61 -9.97 -10.91 -12.83
CA MET A 61 -9.82 -9.46 -12.94
C MET A 61 -10.94 -8.73 -12.20
N ALA A 62 -12.19 -9.16 -12.34
CA ALA A 62 -13.32 -8.60 -11.59
C ALA A 62 -13.16 -8.82 -10.07
N PHE A 63 -12.73 -10.00 -9.68
CA PHE A 63 -12.47 -10.33 -8.28
C PHE A 63 -11.30 -9.50 -7.72
N GLY A 64 -10.24 -9.28 -8.50
CA GLY A 64 -9.13 -8.40 -8.14
C GLY A 64 -9.56 -6.95 -7.95
N PHE A 65 -10.42 -6.44 -8.82
CA PHE A 65 -11.00 -5.10 -8.69
C PHE A 65 -11.87 -4.97 -7.44
N LEU A 66 -12.72 -5.97 -7.18
CA LEU A 66 -13.57 -6.02 -5.99
C LEU A 66 -12.71 -6.05 -4.70
N THR A 67 -11.71 -6.91 -4.66
CA THR A 67 -10.75 -7.01 -3.55
C THR A 67 -10.05 -5.67 -3.31
N ALA A 68 -9.54 -5.03 -4.35
CA ALA A 68 -8.89 -3.72 -4.26
C ALA A 68 -9.83 -2.65 -3.67
N THR A 69 -11.10 -2.65 -4.11
CA THR A 69 -12.12 -1.72 -3.64
C THR A 69 -12.38 -1.90 -2.15
N VAL A 70 -12.64 -3.14 -1.72
CA VAL A 70 -12.93 -3.46 -0.32
C VAL A 70 -11.76 -3.12 0.58
N LEU A 71 -10.54 -3.52 0.21
CA LEU A 71 -9.36 -3.24 1.01
C LEU A 71 -9.06 -1.75 1.11
N SER A 72 -9.34 -0.99 0.05
CA SER A 72 -9.18 0.46 0.07
C SER A 72 -10.20 1.15 0.99
N LEU A 73 -11.43 0.65 1.04
CA LEU A 73 -12.46 1.12 1.97
C LEU A 73 -12.12 0.79 3.42
N VAL A 74 -11.72 -0.45 3.69
CA VAL A 74 -11.29 -0.90 5.02
C VAL A 74 -10.08 -0.08 5.50
N GLU A 75 -9.10 0.17 4.64
CA GLU A 75 -7.95 1.03 4.98
C GLU A 75 -8.38 2.48 5.29
N GLY A 76 -9.38 2.98 4.57
CA GLY A 76 -9.98 4.29 4.86
C GLY A 76 -10.59 4.33 6.27
N LEU A 77 -11.34 3.29 6.65
CA LEU A 77 -11.97 3.15 7.97
C LEU A 77 -10.91 2.98 9.08
N LEU A 78 -9.90 2.15 8.86
CA LEU A 78 -8.82 1.92 9.83
C LEU A 78 -7.98 3.17 10.13
N LYS A 79 -7.93 4.13 9.23
CA LYS A 79 -7.26 5.43 9.48
C LYS A 79 -8.02 6.32 10.45
N ILE A 80 -9.33 6.13 10.58
CA ILE A 80 -10.19 6.89 11.50
C ILE A 80 -10.10 6.28 12.91
N LEU A 81 -9.82 4.98 13.00
CA LEU A 81 -9.71 4.28 14.29
C LEU A 81 -8.34 4.56 14.94
N PRO A 82 -8.31 4.78 16.27
CA PRO A 82 -7.10 5.14 17.02
C PRO A 82 -6.13 3.96 17.24
N PHE A 83 -6.11 2.96 16.36
CA PHE A 83 -5.17 1.84 16.43
C PHE A 83 -3.76 2.29 16.05
N LYS A 84 -3.07 2.99 16.96
CA LYS A 84 -1.64 3.32 16.85
C LYS A 84 -0.81 2.32 17.66
N SER A 85 -0.76 1.07 17.23
CA SER A 85 0.25 0.17 17.77
C SER A 85 1.64 0.56 17.27
N SER A 86 2.64 0.50 18.15
CA SER A 86 4.04 0.83 17.82
C SER A 86 4.69 -0.20 16.91
N SER A 87 4.20 -1.46 16.89
CA SER A 87 4.79 -2.56 16.12
C SER A 87 4.24 -2.66 14.70
N LEU A 88 5.15 -2.71 13.71
CA LEU A 88 4.82 -2.96 12.29
C LEU A 88 4.07 -4.27 12.09
N ILE A 89 4.52 -5.33 12.78
CA ILE A 89 3.98 -6.67 12.63
C ILE A 89 2.55 -6.71 13.16
N VAL A 90 2.30 -6.16 14.35
CA VAL A 90 0.98 -6.14 14.98
C VAL A 90 -0.02 -5.37 14.10
N ASN A 91 0.36 -4.21 13.57
CA ASN A 91 -0.49 -3.44 12.66
C ASN A 91 -0.82 -4.21 11.37
N SER A 92 0.17 -4.90 10.80
CA SER A 92 -0.04 -5.72 9.59
C SER A 92 -0.95 -6.91 9.88
N LEU A 93 -0.79 -7.59 11.01
CA LEU A 93 -1.64 -8.70 11.41
C LEU A 93 -3.10 -8.27 11.64
N VAL A 94 -3.31 -7.18 12.38
CA VAL A 94 -4.66 -6.63 12.60
C VAL A 94 -5.34 -6.30 11.27
N ARG A 95 -4.66 -5.62 10.37
CA ARG A 95 -5.19 -5.31 9.03
C ARG A 95 -5.48 -6.58 8.24
N THR A 96 -4.59 -7.56 8.29
CA THR A 96 -4.78 -8.86 7.61
C THR A 96 -6.06 -9.54 8.08
N ILE A 97 -6.34 -9.55 9.38
CA ILE A 97 -7.58 -10.12 9.93
C ILE A 97 -8.81 -9.38 9.41
N PHE A 98 -8.84 -8.04 9.47
CA PHE A 98 -9.97 -7.26 8.95
C PHE A 98 -10.20 -7.48 7.45
N TYR A 99 -9.14 -7.51 6.67
CA TYR A 99 -9.23 -7.75 5.24
C TYR A 99 -9.71 -9.16 4.92
N PHE A 100 -9.21 -10.16 5.66
CA PHE A 100 -9.62 -11.54 5.48
C PHE A 100 -11.10 -11.73 5.80
N VAL A 101 -11.58 -11.20 6.91
CA VAL A 101 -13.01 -11.25 7.29
C VAL A 101 -13.87 -10.57 6.22
N ALA A 102 -13.49 -9.39 5.76
CA ALA A 102 -14.25 -8.67 4.73
C ALA A 102 -14.34 -9.46 3.42
N LEU A 103 -13.23 -10.05 2.96
CA LEU A 103 -13.20 -10.87 1.76
C LEU A 103 -13.94 -12.19 1.92
N TRP A 104 -13.83 -12.85 3.07
CA TRP A 104 -14.57 -14.06 3.37
C TRP A 104 -16.08 -13.82 3.30
N LEU A 105 -16.56 -12.72 3.88
CA LEU A 105 -17.97 -12.33 3.79
C LEU A 105 -18.40 -12.12 2.33
N ILE A 106 -17.59 -11.43 1.53
CA ILE A 106 -17.91 -11.18 0.11
C ILE A 106 -17.94 -12.47 -0.68
N LEU A 107 -16.99 -13.37 -0.48
CA LEU A 107 -17.00 -14.67 -1.15
C LEU A 107 -18.25 -15.48 -0.81
N ASN A 108 -18.70 -15.46 0.46
CA ASN A 108 -19.95 -16.13 0.83
C ASN A 108 -21.17 -15.50 0.16
N VAL A 109 -21.22 -14.16 0.06
CA VAL A 109 -22.31 -13.48 -0.68
C VAL A 109 -22.29 -13.86 -2.14
N ILE A 110 -21.13 -13.81 -2.81
CA ILE A 110 -20.98 -14.20 -4.22
C ILE A 110 -21.42 -15.66 -4.44
N LYS A 111 -21.02 -16.56 -3.56
CA LYS A 111 -21.36 -17.97 -3.61
C LYS A 111 -22.89 -18.20 -3.50
N ASN A 112 -23.53 -17.51 -2.57
CA ASN A 112 -24.99 -17.60 -2.38
C ASN A 112 -25.78 -17.02 -3.57
N VAL A 113 -25.28 -15.94 -4.21
CA VAL A 113 -25.92 -15.31 -5.35
C VAL A 113 -25.76 -16.12 -6.64
N LEU A 114 -24.57 -16.70 -6.86
CA LEU A 114 -24.23 -17.40 -8.09
C LEU A 114 -24.50 -18.92 -8.02
N ASN A 115 -25.02 -19.44 -6.91
CA ASN A 115 -25.30 -20.88 -6.71
C ASN A 115 -24.13 -21.82 -7.04
N ASP A 116 -22.92 -21.33 -6.98
CA ASP A 116 -21.64 -21.93 -7.33
C ASP A 116 -21.05 -21.38 -8.65
N TYR A 117 -19.91 -20.74 -8.52
CA TYR A 117 -19.22 -20.08 -9.63
C TYR A 117 -18.26 -20.99 -10.41
N SER A 118 -17.97 -22.20 -9.91
CA SER A 118 -17.00 -23.12 -10.52
C SER A 118 -17.45 -23.58 -11.92
N TYR A 119 -18.75 -23.73 -12.14
CA TYR A 119 -19.32 -24.07 -13.45
C TYR A 119 -19.09 -23.01 -14.53
N LEU A 120 -18.90 -21.77 -14.13
CA LEU A 120 -18.72 -20.68 -15.09
C LEU A 120 -17.42 -20.84 -15.89
N PHE A 121 -16.45 -21.58 -15.34
CA PHE A 121 -15.08 -21.61 -15.89
C PHE A 121 -14.67 -22.96 -16.45
N ILE A 122 -15.21 -24.06 -15.93
CA ILE A 122 -14.78 -25.41 -16.29
C ILE A 122 -16.03 -26.19 -16.75
N SER A 123 -16.17 -26.38 -18.06
CA SER A 123 -17.23 -27.25 -18.62
C SER A 123 -16.77 -28.70 -18.49
N GLY A 124 -17.70 -29.58 -18.03
CA GLY A 124 -17.40 -30.99 -17.80
C GLY A 124 -16.79 -31.33 -16.42
N TYR A 125 -16.55 -30.33 -15.58
CA TYR A 125 -16.10 -30.57 -14.21
C TYR A 125 -17.29 -30.97 -13.34
N PRO A 126 -17.24 -32.12 -12.66
CA PRO A 126 -18.34 -32.53 -11.78
C PRO A 126 -18.37 -31.59 -10.58
N ALA A 127 -19.43 -30.85 -10.46
CA ALA A 127 -19.66 -30.00 -9.30
C ALA A 127 -20.10 -30.85 -8.11
N THR A 128 -19.14 -31.49 -7.51
CA THR A 128 -19.35 -32.11 -6.21
C THR A 128 -19.08 -31.11 -5.10
N PRO A 129 -19.78 -31.18 -3.96
CA PRO A 129 -19.50 -30.27 -2.84
C PRO A 129 -18.06 -30.29 -2.35
N SER A 130 -17.34 -31.40 -2.55
CA SER A 130 -15.92 -31.54 -2.21
C SER A 130 -15.01 -30.73 -3.13
N ASN A 131 -15.31 -30.71 -4.45
CA ASN A 131 -14.49 -30.03 -5.45
C ASN A 131 -14.59 -28.51 -5.30
N THR A 132 -15.80 -28.02 -5.08
CA THR A 132 -16.03 -26.58 -4.84
C THR A 132 -15.37 -26.10 -3.56
N ARG A 133 -15.43 -26.90 -2.50
CA ARG A 133 -14.75 -26.62 -1.24
C ARG A 133 -13.23 -26.54 -1.40
N ASN A 134 -12.63 -27.43 -2.16
CA ASN A 134 -11.18 -27.42 -2.39
C ASN A 134 -10.73 -26.19 -3.18
N PHE A 135 -11.55 -25.78 -4.16
CA PHE A 135 -11.29 -24.54 -4.92
C PHE A 135 -11.38 -23.31 -4.03
N ASP A 136 -12.40 -23.23 -3.17
CA ASP A 136 -12.55 -22.15 -2.18
C ASP A 136 -11.34 -22.10 -1.24
N ILE A 137 -10.87 -23.24 -0.73
CA ILE A 137 -9.70 -23.33 0.16
C ILE A 137 -8.45 -22.79 -0.53
N ILE A 138 -8.22 -23.14 -1.79
CA ILE A 138 -7.07 -22.65 -2.57
C ILE A 138 -7.13 -21.14 -2.71
N ILE A 139 -8.28 -20.60 -3.13
CA ILE A 139 -8.45 -19.15 -3.29
C ILE A 139 -8.27 -18.43 -1.96
N LEU A 140 -8.91 -18.90 -0.89
CA LEU A 140 -8.82 -18.28 0.43
C LEU A 140 -7.40 -18.30 0.99
N THR A 141 -6.71 -19.44 0.89
CA THR A 141 -5.33 -19.57 1.38
C THR A 141 -4.39 -18.66 0.61
N TYR A 142 -4.48 -18.65 -0.72
CA TYR A 142 -3.71 -17.76 -1.57
C TYR A 142 -3.99 -16.29 -1.25
N THR A 143 -5.26 -15.94 -1.15
CA THR A 143 -5.69 -14.57 -0.86
C THR A 143 -5.20 -14.10 0.51
N LEU A 144 -5.28 -14.95 1.53
CA LEU A 144 -4.74 -14.65 2.87
C LEU A 144 -3.24 -14.34 2.82
N PHE A 145 -2.48 -15.18 2.12
CA PHE A 145 -1.04 -14.98 1.97
C PHE A 145 -0.73 -13.67 1.23
N MET A 146 -1.45 -13.40 0.14
CA MET A 146 -1.27 -12.16 -0.62
C MET A 146 -1.72 -10.90 0.14
N ILE A 147 -2.78 -10.99 0.94
CA ILE A 147 -3.21 -9.91 1.84
C ILE A 147 -2.08 -9.54 2.80
N PHE A 148 -1.44 -10.53 3.42
CA PHE A 148 -0.32 -10.28 4.32
C PHE A 148 0.84 -9.57 3.61
N ILE A 149 1.25 -10.06 2.43
CA ILE A 149 2.31 -9.44 1.62
C ILE A 149 1.95 -7.99 1.24
N VAL A 150 0.75 -7.77 0.71
CA VAL A 150 0.31 -6.44 0.28
C VAL A 150 0.19 -5.49 1.47
N SER A 151 -0.33 -5.96 2.61
CA SER A 151 -0.39 -5.19 3.86
C SER A 151 1.00 -4.79 4.35
N PHE A 152 1.94 -5.72 4.35
CA PHE A 152 3.33 -5.48 4.75
C PHE A 152 4.02 -4.45 3.84
N ILE A 153 3.89 -4.61 2.52
CA ILE A 153 4.43 -3.65 1.53
C ILE A 153 3.80 -2.26 1.73
N ASN A 154 2.49 -2.20 1.93
CA ASN A 154 1.80 -0.93 2.16
C ASN A 154 2.28 -0.23 3.44
N GLU A 155 2.49 -0.98 4.52
CA GLU A 155 3.02 -0.45 5.77
C GLU A 155 4.46 0.04 5.59
N MET A 156 5.32 -0.72 4.90
CA MET A 156 6.67 -0.27 4.56
C MET A 156 6.66 1.04 3.77
N ILE A 157 5.80 1.14 2.74
CA ILE A 157 5.68 2.36 1.92
C ILE A 157 5.15 3.53 2.76
N SER A 158 4.27 3.28 3.74
CA SER A 158 3.69 4.34 4.56
C SER A 158 4.68 4.96 5.54
N LYS A 159 5.61 4.16 6.05
CA LYS A 159 6.64 4.58 7.02
C LYS A 159 7.89 5.15 6.38
N ASN A 160 8.16 4.82 5.12
CA ASN A 160 9.32 5.33 4.41
C ASN A 160 9.00 6.58 3.58
N SER A 161 10.02 7.35 3.26
CA SER A 161 9.88 8.53 2.41
C SER A 161 9.28 8.19 1.05
N PRO A 162 8.42 9.04 0.51
CA PRO A 162 7.83 8.83 -0.81
C PRO A 162 8.90 8.63 -1.89
N GLY A 163 8.84 7.50 -2.60
CA GLY A 163 9.75 7.21 -3.71
C GLY A 163 11.07 6.53 -3.33
N PHE A 164 11.31 6.21 -2.04
CA PHE A 164 12.53 5.50 -1.61
C PHE A 164 12.35 3.97 -1.65
N THR A 165 11.23 3.47 -1.16
CA THR A 165 11.01 2.03 -0.94
C THR A 165 11.05 1.21 -2.24
N MET A 166 10.38 1.67 -3.29
CA MET A 166 10.33 0.93 -4.56
C MET A 166 11.68 0.86 -5.28
N PRO A 167 12.44 1.96 -5.43
CA PRO A 167 13.80 1.90 -5.95
C PRO A 167 14.74 1.02 -5.13
N MET A 168 14.57 0.99 -3.80
CA MET A 168 15.35 0.13 -2.91
C MET A 168 15.04 -1.36 -3.17
N ILE A 169 13.76 -1.74 -3.23
CA ILE A 169 13.33 -3.11 -3.55
C ILE A 169 13.84 -3.54 -4.93
N LEU A 170 13.82 -2.64 -5.91
CA LEU A 170 14.32 -2.88 -7.28
C LEU A 170 15.85 -2.85 -7.38
N GLY A 171 16.57 -2.73 -6.26
CA GLY A 171 18.04 -2.75 -6.24
C GLY A 171 18.72 -1.53 -6.85
N LYS A 172 17.99 -0.41 -7.01
CA LYS A 172 18.54 0.81 -7.63
C LYS A 172 19.75 1.39 -6.91
N TYR A 173 19.85 1.13 -5.60
CA TYR A 173 20.93 1.62 -4.73
C TYR A 173 21.98 0.55 -4.43
N ARG A 174 21.99 -0.57 -5.18
CA ARG A 174 22.98 -1.65 -5.01
C ARG A 174 24.40 -1.22 -5.33
N PHE A 175 24.56 -0.29 -6.28
CA PHE A 175 25.86 0.25 -6.67
C PHE A 175 25.92 1.74 -6.37
N PRO A 176 27.07 2.27 -5.91
CA PRO A 176 27.29 3.70 -5.72
C PRO A 176 26.98 4.47 -7.01
N LYS A 177 26.25 5.56 -6.89
CA LYS A 177 25.90 6.42 -8.03
C LYS A 177 25.92 7.87 -7.60
N GLU A 178 26.57 8.71 -8.37
CA GLU A 178 26.53 10.15 -8.18
C GLU A 178 25.18 10.71 -8.60
N GLU A 179 24.56 11.49 -7.72
CA GLU A 179 23.32 12.19 -8.00
C GLU A 179 23.43 13.65 -7.56
N LYS A 180 23.05 14.58 -8.44
CA LYS A 180 22.92 16.00 -8.07
C LYS A 180 21.61 16.21 -7.34
N ARG A 181 21.67 16.72 -6.11
CA ARG A 181 20.50 16.90 -5.25
C ARG A 181 20.48 18.28 -4.61
N ILE A 182 19.26 18.77 -4.35
CA ILE A 182 19.01 19.93 -3.50
C ILE A 182 18.82 19.40 -2.08
N PHE A 183 19.52 19.98 -1.11
CA PHE A 183 19.34 19.68 0.30
C PHE A 183 18.75 20.89 1.01
N ILE A 184 17.81 20.63 1.94
CA ILE A 184 17.29 21.61 2.88
C ILE A 184 17.48 21.03 4.27
N PHE A 185 18.13 21.81 5.12
CA PHE A 185 18.33 21.53 6.53
C PHE A 185 17.33 22.39 7.30
N LEU A 186 16.49 21.77 8.10
CA LEU A 186 15.54 22.44 9.00
C LEU A 186 15.93 22.08 10.41
N ASP A 187 16.27 23.10 11.17
CA ASP A 187 16.69 22.96 12.56
C ASP A 187 15.81 23.82 13.47
N LEU A 188 15.67 23.42 14.72
CA LEU A 188 14.90 24.12 15.71
C LEU A 188 15.77 25.18 16.39
N LYS A 189 15.34 26.44 16.28
CA LYS A 189 16.03 27.54 16.95
C LYS A 189 15.97 27.38 18.49
N ASP A 190 17.09 27.57 19.14
CA ASP A 190 17.24 27.54 20.61
C ASP A 190 16.74 26.22 21.25
N SER A 191 16.94 25.10 20.57
CA SER A 191 16.42 23.79 20.96
C SER A 191 16.90 23.33 22.35
N THR A 192 18.13 23.64 22.71
CA THR A 192 18.70 23.31 24.04
C THR A 192 17.95 24.06 25.16
N HIS A 193 17.75 25.36 25.02
CA HIS A 193 17.02 26.17 26.00
C HIS A 193 15.53 25.69 26.09
N LEU A 194 14.92 25.39 24.96
CA LEU A 194 13.56 24.87 24.94
C LEU A 194 13.46 23.50 25.64
N ALA A 195 14.47 22.65 25.49
CA ALA A 195 14.53 21.35 26.19
C ALA A 195 14.63 21.50 27.70
N GLU A 196 15.44 22.47 28.17
CA GLU A 196 15.55 22.78 29.59
C GLU A 196 14.24 23.33 30.17
N GLU A 197 13.58 24.23 29.45
CA GLU A 197 12.31 24.85 29.88
C GLU A 197 11.15 23.85 29.92
N LEU A 198 10.98 23.04 28.88
CA LEU A 198 9.85 22.09 28.75
C LEU A 198 10.05 20.79 29.52
N GLY A 199 11.29 20.42 29.78
CA GLY A 199 11.67 19.09 30.30
C GLY A 199 11.51 17.98 29.25
N HIS A 200 12.11 16.83 29.51
CA HIS A 200 12.33 15.77 28.52
C HIS A 200 11.05 15.26 27.82
N LEU A 201 9.96 15.07 28.55
CA LEU A 201 8.73 14.50 28.00
C LEU A 201 8.00 15.48 27.07
N LYS A 202 7.81 16.73 27.51
CA LYS A 202 7.13 17.76 26.71
C LYS A 202 7.98 18.16 25.50
N TYR A 203 9.29 18.27 25.65
CA TYR A 203 10.21 18.52 24.55
C TYR A 203 10.14 17.41 23.48
N SER A 204 10.16 16.13 23.91
CA SER A 204 10.03 15.00 22.98
C SER A 204 8.69 15.03 22.23
N SER A 205 7.60 15.36 22.91
CA SER A 205 6.28 15.50 22.24
C SER A 205 6.28 16.65 21.25
N PHE A 206 6.84 17.80 21.60
CA PHE A 206 6.96 18.97 20.73
C PHE A 206 7.78 18.67 19.47
N ILE A 207 8.92 17.97 19.62
CA ILE A 207 9.74 17.55 18.48
C ILE A 207 8.95 16.59 17.58
N GLN A 208 8.25 15.59 18.15
CA GLN A 208 7.43 14.67 17.36
C GLN A 208 6.34 15.38 16.56
N GLU A 209 5.64 16.33 17.17
CA GLU A 209 4.61 17.12 16.48
C GLU A 209 5.23 17.98 15.38
N SER A 210 6.35 18.65 15.65
CA SER A 210 7.07 19.45 14.66
C SER A 210 7.52 18.61 13.45
N ILE A 211 8.09 17.45 13.71
CA ILE A 211 8.47 16.48 12.68
C ILE A 211 7.24 16.04 11.85
N MET A 212 6.10 15.78 12.50
CA MET A 212 4.87 15.40 11.79
C MET A 212 4.38 16.48 10.83
N GLU A 213 4.44 17.75 11.22
CA GLU A 213 4.05 18.87 10.35
C GLU A 213 4.98 19.01 9.13
N VAL A 214 6.29 18.93 9.37
CA VAL A 214 7.28 18.94 8.27
C VAL A 214 7.07 17.75 7.33
N ASN A 215 6.81 16.56 7.87
CA ASN A 215 6.56 15.35 7.09
C ASN A 215 5.29 15.46 6.22
N GLN A 216 4.23 16.11 6.73
CA GLN A 216 3.04 16.37 5.94
C GLN A 216 3.33 17.32 4.78
N ALA A 217 4.08 18.39 5.02
CA ALA A 217 4.53 19.30 3.97
C ALA A 217 5.44 18.58 2.97
N ALA A 218 6.42 17.79 3.44
CA ALA A 218 7.33 17.01 2.61
C ALA A 218 6.59 16.09 1.63
N LYS A 219 5.52 15.44 2.07
CA LYS A 219 4.66 14.61 1.20
C LYS A 219 4.02 15.41 0.08
N ILE A 220 3.51 16.63 0.37
CA ILE A 220 2.86 17.50 -0.61
C ILE A 220 3.85 17.95 -1.70
N PHE A 221 5.05 18.35 -1.29
CA PHE A 221 6.08 18.88 -2.18
C PHE A 221 7.04 17.80 -2.73
N LYS A 222 6.75 16.51 -2.49
CA LYS A 222 7.54 15.36 -2.94
C LYS A 222 9.00 15.41 -2.49
N ALA A 223 9.25 15.96 -1.30
CA ALA A 223 10.55 15.88 -0.65
C ALA A 223 10.87 14.44 -0.26
N HIS A 224 12.13 14.07 -0.36
CA HIS A 224 12.66 12.88 0.29
C HIS A 224 13.28 13.30 1.62
N ILE A 225 12.86 12.68 2.71
CA ILE A 225 13.52 12.84 3.98
C ILE A 225 14.80 12.01 3.90
N TYR A 226 15.93 12.67 4.06
CA TYR A 226 17.24 12.04 4.01
C TYR A 226 17.59 11.42 5.35
N GLN A 227 17.47 12.21 6.43
CA GLN A 227 17.67 11.73 7.80
C GLN A 227 17.04 12.69 8.82
N TYR A 228 16.92 12.21 10.07
CA TYR A 228 16.63 12.99 11.25
C TYR A 228 17.84 12.94 12.17
N VAL A 229 18.28 14.07 12.65
CA VAL A 229 19.43 14.20 13.55
C VAL A 229 19.01 15.04 14.75
N GLY A 230 18.52 14.39 15.82
CA GLY A 230 17.92 15.10 16.94
C GLY A 230 16.66 15.88 16.54
N ASP A 231 16.74 17.19 16.60
CA ASP A 231 15.70 18.14 16.18
C ASP A 231 15.84 18.62 14.72
N GLU A 232 16.96 18.29 14.08
CA GLU A 232 17.22 18.63 12.67
C GLU A 232 16.55 17.62 11.73
N ILE A 233 15.94 18.13 10.66
CA ILE A 233 15.37 17.35 9.56
C ILE A 233 16.11 17.70 8.28
N VAL A 234 16.74 16.72 7.65
CA VAL A 234 17.38 16.88 6.36
C VAL A 234 16.47 16.36 5.25
N LEU A 235 16.10 17.25 4.33
CA LEU A 235 15.24 16.91 3.18
C LEU A 235 16.04 17.07 1.88
N THR A 236 15.67 16.29 0.89
CA THR A 236 16.34 16.32 -0.41
C THR A 236 15.40 16.14 -1.59
N TRP A 237 15.74 16.76 -2.71
CA TRP A 237 15.13 16.58 -4.03
C TRP A 237 16.23 16.31 -5.05
N LYS A 238 15.89 15.62 -6.13
CA LYS A 238 16.77 15.58 -7.30
C LYS A 238 16.86 16.97 -7.91
N LEU A 239 18.06 17.37 -8.33
CA LEU A 239 18.30 18.65 -8.99
C LEU A 239 17.66 18.63 -10.40
N GLU A 240 16.46 19.16 -10.50
CA GLU A 240 15.69 19.40 -11.70
C GLU A 240 15.01 20.76 -11.56
N HIS A 241 14.89 21.51 -12.65
CA HIS A 241 14.29 22.87 -12.59
C HIS A 241 12.95 22.92 -11.86
N PHE A 242 12.08 21.96 -12.12
CA PHE A 242 10.77 21.88 -11.48
C PHE A 242 10.85 21.54 -9.97
N ASN A 243 11.86 20.83 -9.56
CA ASN A 243 12.06 20.46 -8.14
C ASN A 243 12.66 21.61 -7.33
N THR A 244 13.43 22.51 -7.94
CA THR A 244 13.94 23.73 -7.29
C THR A 244 12.78 24.62 -6.84
N LEU A 245 11.78 24.84 -7.70
CA LEU A 245 10.58 25.60 -7.34
C LEU A 245 9.77 24.93 -6.23
N LYS A 246 9.70 23.60 -6.20
CA LYS A 246 9.03 22.87 -5.11
C LYS A 246 9.76 23.01 -3.80
N ALA A 247 11.08 22.95 -3.79
CA ALA A 247 11.89 23.11 -2.60
C ALA A 247 11.70 24.49 -1.97
N ILE A 248 11.68 25.55 -2.81
CA ILE A 248 11.40 26.91 -2.34
C ILE A 248 9.97 27.04 -1.78
N LYS A 249 8.95 26.57 -2.52
CA LYS A 249 7.56 26.59 -2.06
C LYS A 249 7.34 25.78 -0.78
N PHE A 250 8.11 24.71 -0.60
CA PHE A 250 8.09 23.91 0.63
C PHE A 250 8.50 24.75 1.85
N LEU A 251 9.59 25.53 1.76
CA LEU A 251 10.03 26.41 2.87
C LEU A 251 8.92 27.35 3.30
N PHE A 252 8.28 28.04 2.34
CA PHE A 252 7.17 28.94 2.65
C PHE A 252 5.96 28.21 3.24
N ALA A 253 5.68 27.01 2.78
CA ALA A 253 4.56 26.22 3.29
C ALA A 253 4.81 25.74 4.74
N VAL A 254 6.04 25.34 5.07
CA VAL A 254 6.44 24.97 6.43
C VAL A 254 6.34 26.18 7.34
N HIS A 255 6.93 27.32 6.95
CA HIS A 255 6.87 28.55 7.72
C HIS A 255 5.42 28.96 8.05
N LYS A 256 4.55 29.00 7.04
CA LYS A 256 3.13 29.31 7.23
C LYS A 256 2.38 28.35 8.16
N ARG A 257 2.78 27.06 8.20
CA ARG A 257 2.18 26.08 9.10
C ARG A 257 2.55 26.34 10.56
N PHE A 258 3.83 26.66 10.81
CA PHE A 258 4.30 27.00 12.15
C PHE A 258 3.77 28.33 12.64
N GLU A 259 3.62 29.34 11.78
CA GLU A 259 2.98 30.61 12.15
C GLU A 259 1.55 30.43 12.64
N LYS A 260 0.75 29.59 11.98
CA LYS A 260 -0.63 29.29 12.40
C LYS A 260 -0.77 28.59 13.74
N ARG A 261 0.30 28.09 14.32
CA ARG A 261 0.33 27.43 15.63
C ARG A 261 0.84 28.34 16.75
N LYS A 262 1.23 29.56 16.45
CA LYS A 262 1.59 30.55 17.47
C LYS A 262 0.40 31.12 18.22
N ASP A 263 -0.81 30.96 17.65
CA ASP A 263 -2.09 31.31 18.25
C ASP A 263 -2.71 30.08 18.95
#